data_2344695ed9a33132f9c866ba615dca2b
#
_entry.id   2344695ed9a33132f9c866ba615dca2b
#
_cell.length_a   1.000
_cell.length_b   1.000
_cell.length_c   1.000
_cell.angle_alpha   90.00
_cell.angle_beta   90.00
_cell.angle_gamma   90.00
#
_symmetry.space_group_name_H-M   'P 1'
#
loop_
_entity.id
_entity.type
_entity.pdbx_description
1 polymer ?
#
loop_
_entity_poly.entity_id
_entity_poly.type
_entity_poly.pdbx_seq_one_letter_code
_entity_poly.pdbx_strand_id
1 'polypeptide(L)'
;MGRATSKLSDSFLRTAKHSGKTTRADTQSDGGGLYFLVSTAGGKSWQFNYAHAGKQKTLRLGAYPALSAAQARKARDDAKALLVQGIDPNINKRAQLLEQNTA
;
A
#
# COMPACT_ATOMS: atom_id res chain seq x y z
N MET A 1 -14.17 -9.75 18.22
CA MET A 1 -13.86 -9.73 17.29
C MET A 1 -13.17 -8.77 16.69
N GLY A 2 -12.22 -8.91 16.24
CA GLY A 2 -11.39 -7.95 15.66
C GLY A 2 -11.98 -7.33 14.45
N ARG A 3 -11.54 -6.16 14.08
CA ARG A 3 -11.90 -5.58 12.90
C ARG A 3 -11.24 -6.24 11.80
N ALA A 4 -11.89 -6.39 10.72
CA ALA A 4 -11.34 -6.93 9.50
C ALA A 4 -10.31 -5.94 8.96
N THR A 5 -9.09 -6.42 8.73
CA THR A 5 -8.05 -5.65 8.06
C THR A 5 -7.77 -6.21 6.67
N SER A 6 -8.65 -7.09 6.18
CA SER A 6 -8.53 -7.72 4.87
C SER A 6 -9.88 -7.63 4.19
N LYS A 7 -10.24 -6.44 3.75
CA LYS A 7 -11.56 -6.16 3.21
C LYS A 7 -11.72 -6.53 1.75
N LEU A 8 -10.63 -6.53 1.00
CA LEU A 8 -10.70 -6.74 -0.45
C LEU A 8 -10.40 -8.21 -0.77
N SER A 9 -11.26 -8.81 -1.59
CA SER A 9 -11.08 -10.20 -2.01
C SER A 9 -10.24 -10.28 -3.26
N ASP A 10 -9.67 -11.46 -3.52
CA ASP A 10 -8.89 -11.68 -4.74
C ASP A 10 -9.76 -11.49 -5.98
N SER A 11 -11.01 -11.92 -5.94
CA SER A 11 -11.93 -11.70 -7.06
C SER A 11 -12.11 -10.23 -7.37
N PHE A 12 -12.30 -9.42 -6.33
CA PHE A 12 -12.44 -7.98 -6.50
C PHE A 12 -11.18 -7.40 -7.14
N LEU A 13 -10.00 -7.77 -6.63
CA LEU A 13 -8.74 -7.21 -7.10
C LEU A 13 -8.50 -7.55 -8.57
N ARG A 14 -8.78 -8.80 -8.97
CA ARG A 14 -8.55 -9.22 -10.35
C ARG A 14 -9.49 -8.53 -11.33
N THR A 15 -10.72 -8.25 -10.91
CA THR A 15 -11.73 -7.70 -11.79
C THR A 15 -11.93 -6.19 -11.60
N ALA A 16 -11.21 -5.56 -10.68
CA ALA A 16 -11.38 -4.14 -10.41
C ALA A 16 -11.04 -3.30 -11.63
N LYS A 17 -11.86 -2.31 -11.89
CA LYS A 17 -11.68 -1.40 -13.01
C LYS A 17 -11.89 0.02 -12.51
N HIS A 18 -11.26 0.98 -13.18
CA HIS A 18 -11.46 2.37 -12.86
C HIS A 18 -12.92 2.73 -13.14
N SER A 19 -13.52 3.52 -12.23
CA SER A 19 -14.93 3.87 -12.33
C SER A 19 -15.24 4.83 -13.49
N GLY A 20 -14.23 5.55 -13.96
CA GLY A 20 -14.43 6.58 -14.98
C GLY A 20 -14.97 7.89 -14.45
N LYS A 21 -15.16 7.99 -13.14
CA LYS A 21 -15.77 9.18 -12.54
C LYS A 21 -14.80 10.31 -12.26
N THR A 22 -13.51 9.98 -12.19
CA THR A 22 -12.48 10.97 -11.87
C THR A 22 -11.29 10.80 -12.80
N THR A 23 -10.41 11.80 -12.80
CA THR A 23 -9.15 11.71 -13.53
C THR A 23 -8.02 11.16 -12.66
N ARG A 24 -8.33 10.85 -11.40
CA ARG A 24 -7.37 10.28 -10.47
C ARG A 24 -7.60 8.78 -10.36
N ALA A 25 -6.63 8.09 -9.78
CA ALA A 25 -6.81 6.68 -9.49
C ALA A 25 -7.96 6.49 -8.49
N ASP A 26 -8.75 5.44 -8.69
CA ASP A 26 -9.74 5.03 -7.71
C ASP A 26 -9.02 4.35 -6.56
N THR A 27 -9.40 4.64 -5.33
CA THR A 27 -8.81 4.01 -4.16
C THR A 27 -9.84 3.23 -3.38
N GLN A 28 -9.44 2.04 -2.93
CA GLN A 28 -10.29 1.17 -2.10
C GLN A 28 -9.50 0.78 -0.86
N SER A 29 -10.08 0.99 0.31
CA SER A 29 -9.43 0.65 1.56
C SER A 29 -9.50 -0.85 1.82
N ASP A 30 -8.36 -1.46 2.17
CA ASP A 30 -8.32 -2.84 2.62
C ASP A 30 -8.29 -2.93 4.16
N GLY A 31 -8.16 -1.78 4.81
CA GLY A 31 -8.08 -1.69 6.25
C GLY A 31 -6.65 -1.49 6.74
N GLY A 32 -6.51 -0.91 7.92
CA GLY A 32 -5.20 -0.69 8.52
C GLY A 32 -4.30 0.28 7.79
N GLY A 33 -4.86 1.14 6.95
CA GLY A 33 -4.08 2.11 6.18
C GLY A 33 -3.63 1.60 4.82
N LEU A 34 -3.96 0.36 4.47
CA LEU A 34 -3.62 -0.23 3.17
C LEU A 34 -4.70 0.13 2.14
N TYR A 35 -4.27 0.62 0.99
CA TYR A 35 -5.18 1.01 -0.09
C TYR A 35 -4.78 0.36 -1.40
N PHE A 36 -5.79 -0.02 -2.17
CA PHE A 36 -5.62 -0.57 -3.51
C PHE A 36 -6.05 0.50 -4.51
N LEU A 37 -5.21 0.77 -5.49
CA LEU A 37 -5.45 1.83 -6.47
C LEU A 37 -5.65 1.24 -7.85
N VAL A 38 -6.62 1.80 -8.59
CA VAL A 38 -6.82 1.47 -10.00
C VAL A 38 -6.71 2.77 -10.77
N SER A 39 -5.69 2.88 -11.62
CA SER A 39 -5.46 4.10 -12.39
C SER A 39 -6.44 4.21 -13.56
N THR A 40 -6.53 5.39 -14.14
CA THR A 40 -7.39 5.61 -15.30
C THR A 40 -6.98 4.74 -16.49
N ALA A 41 -5.72 4.35 -16.56
CA ALA A 41 -5.21 3.47 -17.61
C ALA A 41 -5.41 1.99 -17.28
N GLY A 42 -5.97 1.67 -16.10
CA GLY A 42 -6.22 0.29 -15.69
C GLY A 42 -5.10 -0.34 -14.88
N GLY A 43 -4.03 0.37 -14.62
CA GLY A 43 -2.94 -0.14 -13.77
C GLY A 43 -3.39 -0.25 -12.33
N LYS A 44 -2.94 -1.30 -11.64
CA LYS A 44 -3.32 -1.57 -10.25
C LYS A 44 -2.09 -1.56 -9.38
N SER A 45 -2.22 -1.02 -8.17
CA SER A 45 -1.09 -0.91 -7.24
C SER A 45 -1.59 -0.83 -5.80
N TRP A 46 -0.63 -0.94 -4.88
CA TRP A 46 -0.90 -0.87 -3.44
C TRP A 46 -0.14 0.28 -2.83
N GLN A 47 -0.74 0.92 -1.82
CA GLN A 47 -0.04 1.93 -1.03
C GLN A 47 -0.49 1.85 0.42
N PHE A 48 0.36 2.31 1.31
CA PHE A 48 0.08 2.41 2.73
C PHE A 48 0.11 3.88 3.12
N ASN A 49 -1.00 4.36 3.68
CA ASN A 49 -1.09 5.73 4.16
C ASN A 49 -0.89 5.72 5.67
N TYR A 50 -0.06 6.63 6.16
CA TYR A 50 0.27 6.70 7.58
C TYR A 50 0.56 8.14 7.99
N ALA A 51 0.63 8.37 9.29
CA ALA A 51 1.01 9.64 9.84
C ALA A 51 2.33 9.47 10.58
N HIS A 52 3.25 10.39 10.40
CA HIS A 52 4.54 10.38 11.07
C HIS A 52 4.96 11.81 11.36
N ALA A 53 5.34 12.09 12.61
CA ALA A 53 5.74 13.42 13.03
C ALA A 53 4.68 14.49 12.70
N GLY A 54 3.41 14.12 12.85
CA GLY A 54 2.29 15.05 12.61
C GLY A 54 1.95 15.27 11.15
N LYS A 55 2.56 14.52 10.24
CA LYS A 55 2.31 14.68 8.81
C LYS A 55 1.74 13.41 8.20
N GLN A 56 0.81 13.59 7.26
CA GLN A 56 0.28 12.47 6.49
C GLN A 56 1.27 12.10 5.39
N LYS A 57 1.57 10.82 5.28
CA LYS A 57 2.52 10.31 4.29
C LYS A 57 1.98 9.09 3.60
N THR A 58 2.53 8.77 2.43
CA THR A 58 2.16 7.60 1.65
C THR A 58 3.40 6.81 1.30
N LEU A 59 3.34 5.49 1.53
CA LEU A 59 4.39 4.57 1.14
C LEU A 59 3.85 3.70 0.01
N ARG A 60 4.47 3.78 -1.16
CA ARG A 60 4.09 2.91 -2.27
C ARG A 60 4.68 1.54 -2.05
N LEU A 61 3.84 0.52 -2.12
CA LEU A 61 4.26 -0.85 -1.85
C LEU A 61 4.63 -1.60 -3.12
N GLY A 62 3.86 -1.45 -4.17
CA GLY A 62 4.15 -2.12 -5.43
C GLY A 62 2.93 -2.30 -6.30
N ALA A 63 3.14 -2.83 -7.49
CA ALA A 63 2.08 -3.05 -8.47
C ALA A 63 1.41 -4.40 -8.26
N TYR A 64 0.11 -4.46 -8.53
CA TYR A 64 -0.64 -5.70 -8.53
C TYR A 64 -0.70 -6.21 -9.98
N PRO A 65 -0.59 -7.49 -10.27
CA PRO A 65 -0.56 -8.61 -9.30
C PRO A 65 0.84 -9.03 -8.85
N ALA A 66 1.90 -8.34 -9.28
CA ALA A 66 3.25 -8.69 -8.85
C ALA A 66 3.35 -8.71 -7.32
N LEU A 67 2.71 -7.73 -6.67
CA LEU A 67 2.56 -7.72 -5.23
C LEU A 67 1.13 -8.15 -4.91
N SER A 68 0.97 -9.37 -4.37
CA SER A 68 -0.34 -9.91 -4.04
C SER A 68 -0.93 -9.22 -2.81
N ALA A 69 -2.22 -9.45 -2.56
CA ALA A 69 -2.88 -8.90 -1.38
C ALA A 69 -2.18 -9.36 -0.10
N ALA A 70 -1.82 -10.64 -0.02
CA ALA A 70 -1.15 -11.15 1.17
C ALA A 70 0.20 -10.48 1.39
N GLN A 71 0.96 -10.26 0.31
CA GLN A 71 2.24 -9.57 0.39
C GLN A 71 2.07 -8.10 0.77
N ALA A 72 1.05 -7.45 0.22
CA ALA A 72 0.77 -6.05 0.54
C ALA A 72 0.39 -5.91 2.01
N ARG A 73 -0.40 -6.84 2.54
CA ARG A 73 -0.80 -6.81 3.95
C ARG A 73 0.39 -7.02 4.87
N LYS A 74 1.31 -7.91 4.48
CA LYS A 74 2.53 -8.10 5.24
C LYS A 74 3.39 -6.84 5.21
N ALA A 75 3.52 -6.22 4.06
CA ALA A 75 4.29 -4.97 3.93
C ALA A 75 3.69 -3.86 4.78
N ARG A 76 2.35 -3.77 4.83
CA ARG A 76 1.67 -2.82 5.70
C ARG A 76 2.02 -3.07 7.16
N ASP A 77 1.95 -4.34 7.58
CA ASP A 77 2.22 -4.69 8.97
C ASP A 77 3.67 -4.41 9.34
N ASP A 78 4.61 -4.68 8.43
CA ASP A 78 6.02 -4.37 8.63
C ASP A 78 6.24 -2.86 8.78
N ALA A 79 5.54 -2.08 7.95
CA ALA A 79 5.62 -0.63 8.02
C ALA A 79 5.08 -0.10 9.35
N LYS A 80 3.97 -0.69 9.83
CA LYS A 80 3.41 -0.32 11.12
C LYS A 80 4.38 -0.61 12.26
N ALA A 81 5.09 -1.73 12.18
CA ALA A 81 6.07 -2.08 13.20
C ALA A 81 7.20 -1.04 13.25
N LEU A 82 7.63 -0.54 12.09
CA LEU A 82 8.63 0.53 12.03
C LEU A 82 8.11 1.81 12.69
N LEU A 83 6.86 2.15 12.44
CA LEU A 83 6.26 3.35 13.02
C LEU A 83 6.22 3.27 14.55
N VAL A 84 5.95 2.09 15.09
CA VAL A 84 5.95 1.88 16.54
C VAL A 84 7.34 2.17 17.11
N GLN A 85 8.38 1.90 16.34
CA GLN A 85 9.76 2.16 16.74
C GLN A 85 10.20 3.60 16.45
N GLY A 86 9.31 4.42 15.90
CA GLY A 86 9.63 5.80 15.56
C GLY A 86 10.37 5.94 14.24
N ILE A 87 10.36 4.91 13.41
CA ILE A 87 11.06 4.91 12.12
C ILE A 87 10.07 5.18 10.99
N ASP A 88 10.41 6.11 10.11
CA ASP A 88 9.60 6.40 8.93
C ASP A 88 9.83 5.30 7.88
N PRO A 89 8.78 4.55 7.50
CA PRO A 89 8.93 3.47 6.51
C PRO A 89 9.50 3.93 5.16
N ASN A 90 9.22 5.15 4.73
CA ASN A 90 9.76 5.68 3.49
C ASN A 90 11.27 5.82 3.54
N ILE A 91 11.78 6.28 4.66
CA ILE A 91 13.22 6.43 4.86
C ILE A 91 13.89 5.06 4.90
N ASN A 92 13.26 4.11 5.60
CA ASN A 92 13.80 2.75 5.70
C ASN A 92 13.84 2.08 4.32
N LYS A 93 12.80 2.25 3.53
CA LYS A 93 12.75 1.69 2.18
C LYS A 93 13.84 2.27 1.31
N ARG A 94 14.08 3.58 1.40
CA ARG A 94 15.11 4.25 0.63
C ARG A 94 16.51 3.73 1.00
N ALA A 95 16.76 3.53 2.30
CA ALA A 95 18.02 2.99 2.77
C ALA A 95 18.26 1.58 2.24
N GLN A 96 17.23 0.75 2.23
CA GLN A 96 17.33 -0.61 1.71
C GLN A 96 17.66 -0.63 0.21
N LEU A 97 17.05 0.27 -0.54
CA LEU A 97 17.33 0.37 -1.97
C LEU A 97 18.77 0.78 -2.23
N LEU A 98 19.31 1.72 -1.43
CA LEU A 98 20.68 2.14 -1.57
C LEU A 98 21.65 1.00 -1.27
N GLU A 99 21.38 0.21 -0.24
CA GLU A 99 22.19 -0.95 0.09
C GLU A 99 22.21 -1.96 -1.05
N GLN A 100 21.07 -2.21 -1.65
CA GLN A 100 20.98 -3.15 -2.77
C GLN A 100 21.77 -2.67 -3.98
N ASN A 101 21.81 -1.36 -4.19
CA ASN A 101 22.49 -0.80 -5.35
C ASN A 101 23.98 -0.67 -5.19
N THR A 102 24.49 -0.83 -3.99
CA THR A 102 25.94 -0.72 -3.74
C THR A 102 26.66 -2.06 -3.69
N ALA A 103 25.97 -3.10 -3.97
CA ALA A 103 26.55 -4.44 -3.92
C ALA A 103 27.69 -4.64 -4.92
#